data_27462b3e66cb55f75dbfe736e3308f7b
#
_entry.id   27462b3e66cb55f75dbfe736e3308f7b
#
_cell.length_a   1.000
_cell.length_b   1.000
_cell.length_c   1.000
_cell.angle_alpha   90.00
_cell.angle_beta   90.00
_cell.angle_gamma   90.00
#
_symmetry.space_group_name_H-M   'P 1'
#
loop_
_entity.id
_entity.type
_entity.pdbx_description
1 polymer ?
#
loop_
_entity_poly.entity_id
_entity_poly.type
_entity_poly.pdbx_seq_one_letter_code
_entity_poly.pdbx_strand_id
1 'polypeptide(L)'
;MSGSMQFGSQAGSSNMCGVTLMNTPVGRVVADVMATKEGVSLVEYPSMIRVDGTRLLEFDYDELTEALGESFDGSIFEEISSTHYGRMVHLDDRTLLFANPEDAAEYIGFDLLAHG
;
A
#
# COMPACT_ATOMS: atom_id res chain seq x y z
N MET A 1 2.81 10.62 -29.74
CA MET A 1 2.84 10.36 -29.23
C MET A 1 2.86 9.71 -28.64
N SER A 2 2.69 9.85 -28.32
CA SER A 2 2.67 9.53 -27.64
C SER A 2 2.87 8.79 -26.89
N GLY A 3 2.95 8.27 -27.29
CA GLY A 3 2.83 7.31 -26.34
C GLY A 3 3.67 7.52 -25.26
N SER A 4 4.74 7.76 -25.52
CA SER A 4 5.58 7.89 -24.50
C SER A 4 5.23 8.93 -23.64
N MET A 5 4.74 9.92 -24.17
CA MET A 5 4.48 10.93 -23.34
C MET A 5 3.68 10.49 -22.34
N GLN A 6 3.07 9.49 -22.53
CA GLN A 6 2.29 9.07 -21.58
C GLN A 6 3.02 8.76 -20.44
N PHE A 7 4.21 8.30 -20.50
CA PHE A 7 4.88 7.96 -19.46
C PHE A 7 4.97 9.01 -18.48
N GLY A 8 5.50 10.10 -18.72
CA GLY A 8 5.68 11.15 -17.79
C GLY A 8 4.41 11.73 -17.33
N SER A 9 3.51 11.89 -18.23
CA SER A 9 2.32 12.53 -17.80
C SER A 9 1.52 11.61 -16.98
N GLN A 10 1.67 10.33 -17.18
CA GLN A 10 0.96 9.50 -16.39
C GLN A 10 1.39 9.49 -15.03
N ALA A 11 2.64 9.62 -14.78
CA ALA A 11 3.11 9.67 -13.44
C ALA A 11 2.48 10.83 -12.74
N GLY A 12 2.36 11.93 -13.41
CA GLY A 12 1.79 13.09 -12.78
C GLY A 12 0.30 13.03 -12.64
N SER A 13 -0.33 12.35 -13.55
CA SER A 13 -1.76 12.34 -13.52
C SER A 13 -2.31 11.10 -12.88
N SER A 14 -1.48 10.16 -12.56
CA SER A 14 -1.95 8.93 -11.98
C SER A 14 -2.46 9.18 -10.57
N ASN A 15 -3.57 8.62 -10.25
CA ASN A 15 -4.11 8.71 -8.91
C ASN A 15 -4.06 7.33 -8.26
N MET A 16 -3.04 6.56 -8.61
CA MET A 16 -2.90 5.19 -8.14
C MET A 16 -1.69 5.04 -7.26
N CYS A 17 -1.76 4.08 -6.36
CA CYS A 17 -0.62 3.68 -5.56
C CYS A 17 -0.65 2.16 -5.49
N GLY A 18 0.43 1.54 -5.14
CA GLY A 18 0.45 0.10 -5.12
C GLY A 18 1.65 -0.49 -4.41
N VAL A 19 1.51 -1.72 -3.99
CA VAL A 19 2.59 -2.43 -3.32
C VAL A 19 2.61 -3.85 -3.84
N THR A 20 3.80 -4.44 -3.90
CA THR A 20 3.97 -5.82 -4.30
C THR A 20 4.17 -6.64 -3.04
N LEU A 21 3.34 -7.64 -2.85
CA LEU A 21 3.42 -8.54 -1.70
C LEU A 21 3.93 -9.89 -2.18
N MET A 22 4.65 -10.60 -1.31
CA MET A 22 5.08 -11.94 -1.63
C MET A 22 3.86 -12.85 -1.59
N ASN A 23 3.79 -13.80 -2.52
CA ASN A 23 2.64 -14.70 -2.60
C ASN A 23 2.85 -15.85 -1.62
N THR A 24 2.83 -15.54 -0.34
CA THR A 24 2.94 -16.50 0.75
C THR A 24 1.56 -16.60 1.39
N PRO A 25 1.33 -17.50 2.30
CA PRO A 25 0.03 -17.57 2.96
C PRO A 25 -0.37 -16.24 3.61
N VAL A 26 0.58 -15.54 4.23
CA VAL A 26 0.28 -14.26 4.86
C VAL A 26 -0.01 -13.22 3.78
N GLY A 27 0.83 -13.15 2.77
CA GLY A 27 0.63 -12.17 1.69
C GLY A 27 -0.69 -12.38 0.97
N ARG A 28 -1.08 -13.65 0.81
CA ARG A 28 -2.34 -13.98 0.16
C ARG A 28 -3.53 -13.46 0.97
N VAL A 29 -3.51 -13.64 2.26
CA VAL A 29 -4.61 -13.18 3.11
C VAL A 29 -4.68 -11.65 3.07
N VAL A 30 -3.52 -10.99 3.16
CA VAL A 30 -3.49 -9.54 3.13
C VAL A 30 -4.06 -9.03 1.80
N ALA A 31 -3.63 -9.62 0.67
CA ALA A 31 -4.12 -9.22 -0.64
C ALA A 31 -5.63 -9.42 -0.74
N ASP A 32 -6.12 -10.53 -0.24
CA ASP A 32 -7.55 -10.85 -0.31
C ASP A 32 -8.38 -9.86 0.51
N VAL A 33 -7.89 -9.47 1.67
CA VAL A 33 -8.58 -8.48 2.49
C VAL A 33 -8.61 -7.15 1.75
N MET A 34 -7.48 -6.76 1.17
CA MET A 34 -7.41 -5.49 0.47
C MET A 34 -8.33 -5.48 -0.77
N ALA A 35 -8.48 -6.62 -1.42
CA ALA A 35 -9.31 -6.70 -2.61
C ALA A 35 -10.79 -6.45 -2.33
N THR A 36 -11.20 -6.53 -1.07
CA THR A 36 -12.59 -6.26 -0.73
C THR A 36 -12.88 -4.76 -0.66
N LYS A 37 -11.85 -3.92 -0.73
CA LYS A 37 -12.02 -2.50 -0.56
C LYS A 37 -12.25 -1.83 -1.90
N GLU A 38 -13.00 -0.76 -1.87
CA GLU A 38 -13.36 -0.05 -3.08
C GLU A 38 -12.11 0.51 -3.74
N GLY A 39 -12.03 0.41 -5.04
CA GLY A 39 -10.91 0.97 -5.79
C GLY A 39 -9.63 0.16 -5.76
N VAL A 40 -9.66 -1.04 -5.17
CA VAL A 40 -8.47 -1.87 -5.06
C VAL A 40 -8.55 -3.02 -6.06
N SER A 41 -7.46 -3.28 -6.76
CA SER A 41 -7.37 -4.38 -7.69
C SER A 41 -6.10 -5.17 -7.44
N LEU A 42 -6.10 -6.44 -7.82
CA LEU A 42 -4.96 -7.31 -7.64
C LEU A 42 -4.48 -7.83 -8.98
N VAL A 43 -3.15 -8.02 -9.09
CA VAL A 43 -2.57 -8.72 -10.22
C VAL A 43 -1.72 -9.83 -9.63
N GLU A 44 -2.02 -11.08 -9.98
CA GLU A 44 -1.34 -12.20 -9.37
C GLU A 44 -0.26 -12.76 -10.26
N TYR A 45 0.89 -13.03 -9.69
CA TYR A 45 2.00 -13.67 -10.36
C TYR A 45 2.37 -14.88 -9.50
N PRO A 46 3.15 -15.82 -10.03
CA PRO A 46 3.46 -17.02 -9.25
C PRO A 46 4.09 -16.74 -7.88
N SER A 47 4.98 -15.77 -7.80
CA SER A 47 5.68 -15.51 -6.54
C SER A 47 5.30 -14.20 -5.87
N MET A 48 4.43 -13.42 -6.48
CA MET A 48 4.06 -12.14 -5.90
C MET A 48 2.66 -11.73 -6.28
N ILE A 49 2.07 -10.81 -5.53
CA ILE A 49 0.76 -10.27 -5.80
C ILE A 49 0.88 -8.76 -5.74
N ARG A 50 0.45 -8.07 -6.78
CA ARG A 50 0.44 -6.64 -6.76
C ARG A 50 -0.92 -6.17 -6.29
N VAL A 51 -0.92 -5.24 -5.35
CA VAL A 51 -2.14 -4.63 -4.82
C VAL A 51 -2.11 -3.17 -5.25
N ASP A 52 -3.04 -2.76 -6.09
CA ASP A 52 -3.09 -1.39 -6.59
C ASP A 52 -4.38 -0.74 -6.11
N GLY A 53 -4.31 0.49 -5.71
CA GLY A 53 -5.47 1.20 -5.21
C GLY A 53 -5.55 2.62 -5.74
N THR A 54 -6.76 3.17 -5.70
CA THR A 54 -7.00 4.54 -6.12
C THR A 54 -6.85 5.44 -4.91
N ARG A 55 -5.98 6.44 -5.03
CA ARG A 55 -5.74 7.44 -4.01
C ARG A 55 -5.07 6.95 -2.75
N LEU A 56 -5.51 5.92 -2.12
CA LEU A 56 -5.01 5.51 -0.82
C LEU A 56 -5.21 4.02 -0.62
N LEU A 57 -4.18 3.36 -0.12
CA LEU A 57 -4.31 2.00 0.39
C LEU A 57 -4.08 2.07 1.89
N GLU A 58 -4.99 1.53 2.66
CA GLU A 58 -4.85 1.54 4.11
C GLU A 58 -4.79 0.11 4.60
N PHE A 59 -3.67 -0.26 5.20
CA PHE A 59 -3.47 -1.58 5.74
C PHE A 59 -3.65 -1.49 7.25
N ASP A 60 -4.87 -1.79 7.71
CA ASP A 60 -5.26 -1.67 9.12
C ASP A 60 -4.80 -2.94 9.82
N TYR A 61 -3.90 -2.83 10.77
CA TYR A 61 -3.28 -3.99 11.40
C TYR A 61 -4.28 -4.84 12.20
N ASP A 62 -5.28 -4.20 12.80
CA ASP A 62 -6.28 -4.94 13.55
C ASP A 62 -7.13 -5.78 12.61
N GLU A 63 -7.49 -5.20 11.48
CA GLU A 63 -8.28 -5.90 10.48
C GLU A 63 -7.50 -7.10 9.95
N LEU A 64 -6.22 -6.90 9.67
CA LEU A 64 -5.38 -7.95 9.13
C LEU A 64 -5.11 -9.03 10.18
N THR A 65 -4.96 -8.64 11.44
CA THR A 65 -4.78 -9.57 12.53
C THR A 65 -6.00 -10.48 12.62
N GLU A 66 -7.19 -9.91 12.50
CA GLU A 66 -8.38 -10.70 12.55
C GLU A 66 -8.47 -11.66 11.37
N ALA A 67 -8.16 -11.22 10.20
CA ALA A 67 -8.24 -12.06 9.02
C ALA A 67 -7.22 -13.18 9.04
N LEU A 68 -6.04 -12.93 9.61
CA LEU A 68 -5.00 -13.92 9.65
C LEU A 68 -5.14 -14.89 10.81
N GLY A 69 -5.77 -14.47 11.88
CA GLY A 69 -5.84 -15.25 13.10
C GLY A 69 -4.56 -15.21 13.90
N GLU A 70 -3.70 -14.25 13.59
CA GLU A 70 -2.46 -14.06 14.35
C GLU A 70 -2.02 -12.63 14.19
N SER A 71 -1.14 -12.16 15.05
CA SER A 71 -0.75 -10.75 15.08
C SER A 71 -0.16 -10.28 13.78
N PHE A 72 -0.60 -9.13 13.34
CA PHE A 72 -0.05 -8.47 12.16
C PHE A 72 0.39 -7.07 12.60
N ASP A 73 1.58 -6.67 12.21
CA ASP A 73 2.10 -5.35 12.55
C ASP A 73 2.99 -4.84 11.40
N GLY A 74 3.62 -3.70 11.61
CA GLY A 74 4.46 -3.10 10.57
C GLY A 74 5.64 -3.97 10.18
N SER A 75 6.14 -4.76 11.13
CA SER A 75 7.26 -5.62 10.88
C SER A 75 6.86 -6.72 9.91
N ILE A 76 5.68 -7.30 10.10
CA ILE A 76 5.16 -8.33 9.21
C ILE A 76 4.88 -7.70 7.84
N PHE A 77 4.36 -6.48 7.82
CA PHE A 77 4.07 -5.81 6.57
C PHE A 77 5.37 -5.64 5.78
N GLU A 78 6.43 -5.23 6.43
CA GLU A 78 7.70 -5.05 5.75
C GLU A 78 8.26 -6.37 5.27
N GLU A 79 8.05 -7.42 6.02
CA GLU A 79 8.55 -8.72 5.66
C GLU A 79 7.88 -9.26 4.39
N ILE A 80 6.60 -9.02 4.20
CA ILE A 80 5.88 -9.56 3.07
C ILE A 80 5.87 -8.62 1.87
N SER A 81 6.26 -7.35 2.04
CA SER A 81 6.21 -6.41 0.94
C SER A 81 7.60 -6.26 0.30
N SER A 82 7.65 -6.00 -0.98
CA SER A 82 8.93 -5.80 -1.64
C SER A 82 9.02 -4.39 -2.21
N THR A 83 8.27 -4.05 -3.21
CA THR A 83 8.37 -2.71 -3.80
C THR A 83 7.03 -2.03 -3.73
N HIS A 84 7.05 -0.73 -3.78
CA HIS A 84 5.81 0.03 -3.80
C HIS A 84 5.98 1.30 -4.62
N TYR A 85 4.87 1.88 -5.04
CA TYR A 85 4.89 3.20 -5.63
C TYR A 85 3.82 4.03 -4.90
N GLY A 86 4.12 5.28 -4.67
CA GLY A 86 3.32 6.16 -3.85
C GLY A 86 4.07 6.50 -2.58
N ARG A 87 3.47 7.30 -1.74
CA ARG A 87 4.11 7.74 -0.50
C ARG A 87 3.60 6.90 0.67
N MET A 88 4.50 6.18 1.29
CA MET A 88 4.14 5.28 2.39
C MET A 88 4.35 5.94 3.74
N VAL A 89 3.40 5.78 4.63
CA VAL A 89 3.47 6.31 5.98
C VAL A 89 3.15 5.16 6.94
N HIS A 90 4.04 4.90 7.88
CA HIS A 90 3.82 3.85 8.88
C HIS A 90 3.36 4.48 10.19
N LEU A 91 2.20 4.06 10.65
CA LEU A 91 1.69 4.52 11.95
C LEU A 91 1.68 3.32 12.90
N ASP A 92 1.30 3.53 14.14
CA ASP A 92 1.32 2.46 15.14
C ASP A 92 0.34 1.35 14.80
N ASP A 93 -0.80 1.68 14.26
CA ASP A 93 -1.86 0.71 14.03
C ASP A 93 -2.16 0.45 12.56
N ARG A 94 -1.43 1.07 11.66
CA ARG A 94 -1.69 0.88 10.22
C ARG A 94 -0.55 1.41 9.36
N THR A 95 -0.50 0.95 8.12
CA THR A 95 0.36 1.53 7.12
C THR A 95 -0.53 2.16 6.07
N LEU A 96 -0.21 3.39 5.67
CA LEU A 96 -0.94 4.10 4.63
C LEU A 96 -0.05 4.28 3.42
N LEU A 97 -0.61 4.13 2.24
CA LEU A 97 0.14 4.36 1.01
C LEU A 97 -0.69 5.31 0.17
N PHE A 98 -0.15 6.49 -0.10
CA PHE A 98 -0.87 7.54 -0.81
C PHE A 98 -0.39 7.68 -2.23
N ALA A 99 -1.31 7.84 -3.16
CA ALA A 99 -0.97 8.11 -4.55
C ALA A 99 -0.35 9.49 -4.67
N ASN A 100 -0.88 10.44 -3.91
CA ASN A 100 -0.42 11.82 -3.98
C ASN A 100 0.36 12.17 -2.72
N PRO A 101 1.64 12.56 -2.84
CA PRO A 101 2.42 12.90 -1.65
C PRO A 101 1.80 14.00 -0.80
N GLU A 102 1.03 14.89 -1.42
CA GLU A 102 0.42 15.96 -0.68
C GLU A 102 -0.60 15.44 0.33
N ASP A 103 -1.27 14.35 0.01
CA ASP A 103 -2.25 13.79 0.92
C ASP A 103 -1.57 13.19 2.16
N ALA A 104 -0.30 12.85 2.05
CA ALA A 104 0.44 12.30 3.17
C ALA A 104 1.07 13.37 4.04
N ALA A 105 1.07 14.60 3.59
CA ALA A 105 1.83 15.67 4.26
C ALA A 105 1.45 15.86 5.71
N GLU A 106 0.19 15.77 6.04
CA GLU A 106 -0.24 15.98 7.39
C GLU A 106 0.31 14.90 8.32
N TYR A 107 0.42 13.67 7.85
CA TYR A 107 0.94 12.59 8.66
C TYR A 107 2.44 12.71 8.82
N ILE A 108 3.14 13.12 7.77
CA ILE A 108 4.56 13.29 7.79
C ILE A 108 4.94 14.45 8.68
N GLY A 109 4.21 15.54 8.56
CA GLY A 109 4.48 16.71 9.38
C GLY A 109 4.27 16.41 10.86
N PHE A 110 3.22 15.66 11.16
CA PHE A 110 2.92 15.32 12.53
C PHE A 110 4.02 14.42 13.07
N ASP A 111 4.48 13.47 12.27
CA ASP A 111 5.51 12.54 12.68
C ASP A 111 6.81 13.29 12.95
N LEU A 112 7.15 14.25 12.13
CA LEU A 112 8.34 15.04 12.32
C LEU A 112 8.24 15.86 13.61
N LEU A 113 7.08 16.39 13.90
CA LEU A 113 6.92 17.16 15.12
C LEU A 113 7.00 16.25 16.33
N ALA A 114 6.51 15.05 16.22
CA ALA A 114 6.54 14.13 17.33
C ALA A 114 7.97 13.72 17.65
N HIS A 115 8.82 13.71 16.66
CA HIS A 115 10.18 13.32 16.86
C HIS A 115 11.07 14.51 17.16
N GLY A 116 10.65 15.62 16.80
CA GLY A 116 11.48 16.76 16.90
C GLY A 116 11.18 17.68 17.93
#